data_c3b3bca15279ab9943b1f2e2ad2f547d
#
_entry.id   c3b3bca15279ab9943b1f2e2ad2f547d
#
_cell.length_a   1.000
_cell.length_b   1.000
_cell.length_c   1.000
_cell.angle_alpha   90.00
_cell.angle_beta   90.00
_cell.angle_gamma   90.00
#
_symmetry.space_group_name_H-M   'P 1'
#
loop_
_entity.id
_entity.type
_entity.pdbx_description
1 polymer ?
#
loop_
_entity_poly.entity_id
_entity_poly.type
_entity_poly.pdbx_seq_one_letter_code
_entity_poly.pdbx_strand_id
1 'polypeptide(L)'
;MTAPGAAPLLRVEAARTWGVRHWLGLSCSVGIAAINLYVWTLTGLPQFLAIAGSFAFGVGLFATRFWNPALYLVGVAHLLALGVVWLLDGRAHPALGLLNGALSVGLLLCAASLLLTERGPADE
;
A
#
# COMPACT_ATOMS: atom_id res chain seq x y z
N MET A 1 17.70 -20.29 -16.40
CA MET A 1 17.04 -19.54 -17.47
C MET A 1 15.53 -19.78 -17.43
N THR A 2 14.76 -18.74 -17.65
CA THR A 2 13.31 -18.84 -17.63
C THR A 2 12.79 -19.38 -18.95
N ALA A 3 11.83 -20.32 -18.90
CA ALA A 3 11.21 -20.84 -20.11
C ALA A 3 10.44 -19.72 -20.83
N PRO A 4 10.32 -19.80 -22.17
CA PRO A 4 9.52 -18.82 -22.91
C PRO A 4 8.10 -18.73 -22.35
N GLY A 5 7.63 -17.53 -22.09
CA GLY A 5 6.32 -17.29 -21.52
C GLY A 5 6.22 -17.40 -20.00
N ALA A 6 7.25 -17.88 -19.33
CA ALA A 6 7.26 -17.98 -17.88
C ALA A 6 7.93 -16.74 -17.28
N ALA A 7 7.13 -15.88 -16.63
CA ALA A 7 7.65 -14.70 -15.94
C ALA A 7 8.03 -15.07 -14.52
N PRO A 8 9.10 -14.47 -13.95
CA PRO A 8 9.42 -14.67 -12.55
C PRO A 8 8.27 -14.15 -11.67
N LEU A 9 8.05 -14.82 -10.56
CA LEU A 9 7.01 -14.40 -9.63
C LEU A 9 7.30 -13.01 -9.06
N LEU A 10 8.54 -12.78 -8.64
CA LEU A 10 8.93 -11.49 -8.08
C LEU A 10 9.43 -10.56 -9.18
N ARG A 11 9.08 -9.28 -9.08
CA ARG A 11 9.47 -8.27 -10.08
C ARG A 11 10.84 -7.66 -9.74
N VAL A 12 11.87 -8.48 -9.69
CA VAL A 12 13.23 -8.01 -9.35
C VAL A 12 13.74 -7.00 -10.39
N GLU A 13 13.52 -7.27 -11.66
CA GLU A 13 13.96 -6.37 -12.71
C GLU A 13 13.20 -5.04 -12.68
N ALA A 14 11.89 -5.10 -12.40
CA ALA A 14 11.09 -3.89 -12.27
C ALA A 14 11.56 -3.05 -11.08
N ALA A 15 11.93 -3.71 -9.98
CA ALA A 15 12.40 -3.02 -8.78
C ALA A 15 13.64 -2.17 -9.04
N ARG A 16 14.49 -2.57 -9.99
CA ARG A 16 15.68 -1.81 -10.36
C ARG A 16 15.35 -0.49 -11.01
N THR A 17 14.17 -0.38 -11.61
CA THR A 17 13.71 0.84 -12.29
C THR A 17 12.85 1.71 -11.40
N TRP A 18 12.52 1.26 -10.19
CA TRP A 18 11.66 2.02 -9.29
C TRP A 18 12.35 3.29 -8.83
N GLY A 19 11.60 4.38 -8.88
CA GLY A 19 12.07 5.67 -8.36
C GLY A 19 11.62 5.91 -6.93
N VAL A 20 11.81 7.15 -6.49
CA VAL A 20 11.46 7.57 -5.13
C VAL A 20 9.99 7.28 -4.81
N ARG A 21 9.10 7.52 -5.78
CA ARG A 21 7.67 7.32 -5.55
C ARG A 21 7.32 5.87 -5.24
N HIS A 22 7.95 4.93 -5.92
CA HIS A 22 7.72 3.50 -5.66
C HIS A 22 8.20 3.12 -4.26
N TRP A 23 9.43 3.49 -3.92
CA TRP A 23 10.02 3.12 -2.63
C TRP A 23 9.34 3.84 -1.48
N LEU A 24 8.98 5.11 -1.66
CA LEU A 24 8.26 5.86 -0.64
C LEU A 24 6.88 5.26 -0.40
N GLY A 25 6.16 4.90 -1.47
CA GLY A 25 4.86 4.25 -1.35
C GLY A 25 4.95 2.91 -0.63
N LEU A 26 5.95 2.09 -0.95
CA LEU A 26 6.17 0.83 -0.25
C LEU A 26 6.46 1.05 1.23
N SER A 27 7.33 2.03 1.53
CA SER A 27 7.66 2.34 2.92
C SER A 27 6.44 2.81 3.69
N CYS A 28 5.61 3.65 3.09
CA CYS A 28 4.36 4.10 3.71
C CYS A 28 3.41 2.93 3.96
N SER A 29 3.29 2.02 3.00
CA SER A 29 2.42 0.85 3.12
C SER A 29 2.86 -0.07 4.25
N VAL A 30 4.17 -0.33 4.35
CA VAL A 30 4.72 -1.15 5.44
C VAL A 30 4.50 -0.45 6.78
N GLY A 31 4.70 0.86 6.84
CA GLY A 31 4.47 1.63 8.05
C GLY A 31 3.01 1.59 8.49
N ILE A 32 2.08 1.73 7.56
CA ILE A 32 0.64 1.64 7.85
C ILE A 32 0.30 0.25 8.37
N ALA A 33 0.81 -0.80 7.73
CA ALA A 33 0.57 -2.16 8.19
C ALA A 33 1.11 -2.38 9.61
N ALA A 34 2.32 -1.89 9.89
CA ALA A 34 2.93 -2.02 11.20
C ALA A 34 2.14 -1.27 12.28
N ILE A 35 1.71 -0.04 11.99
CA ILE A 35 0.91 0.75 12.94
C ILE A 35 -0.41 0.06 13.25
N ASN A 36 -1.11 -0.42 12.23
CA ASN A 36 -2.39 -1.07 12.44
C ASN A 36 -2.26 -2.41 13.18
N LEU A 37 -1.18 -3.15 12.91
CA LEU A 37 -0.88 -4.36 13.66
C LEU A 37 -0.63 -4.03 15.14
N TYR A 38 0.13 -2.97 15.41
CA TYR A 38 0.41 -2.52 16.77
C TYR A 38 -0.89 -2.11 17.48
N VAL A 39 -1.73 -1.32 16.80
CA VAL A 39 -3.02 -0.89 17.38
C VAL A 39 -3.91 -2.10 17.67
N TRP A 40 -3.90 -3.11 16.80
CA TRP A 40 -4.62 -4.34 17.09
C TRP A 40 -4.14 -4.99 18.39
N THR A 41 -2.84 -5.00 18.65
CA THR A 41 -2.33 -5.57 19.91
C THR A 41 -2.78 -4.76 21.14
N LEU A 42 -3.01 -3.46 20.98
CA LEU A 42 -3.47 -2.60 22.06
C LEU A 42 -4.97 -2.69 22.30
N THR A 43 -5.76 -2.86 21.24
CA THR A 43 -7.22 -2.75 21.32
C THR A 43 -7.95 -4.09 21.19
N GLY A 44 -7.34 -5.06 20.52
CA GLY A 44 -8.00 -6.31 20.20
C GLY A 44 -9.07 -6.20 19.13
N LEU A 45 -9.23 -5.03 18.50
CA LEU A 45 -10.25 -4.80 17.49
C LEU A 45 -9.82 -5.43 16.16
N PRO A 46 -10.61 -6.39 15.61
CA PRO A 46 -10.18 -7.16 14.44
C PRO A 46 -10.04 -6.32 13.16
N GLN A 47 -10.72 -5.19 13.07
CA GLN A 47 -10.60 -4.33 11.89
C GLN A 47 -9.17 -3.81 11.69
N PHE A 48 -8.43 -3.57 12.77
CA PHE A 48 -7.03 -3.15 12.65
C PHE A 48 -6.14 -4.28 12.15
N LEU A 49 -6.41 -5.51 12.55
CA LEU A 49 -5.70 -6.67 12.02
C LEU A 49 -6.02 -6.86 10.53
N ALA A 50 -7.27 -6.71 10.15
CA ALA A 50 -7.69 -6.84 8.74
C ALA A 50 -6.99 -5.79 7.86
N ILE A 51 -6.90 -4.55 8.35
CA ILE A 51 -6.21 -3.49 7.62
C ILE A 51 -4.72 -3.81 7.49
N ALA A 52 -4.07 -4.22 8.58
CA ALA A 52 -2.66 -4.59 8.55
C ALA A 52 -2.41 -5.70 7.53
N GLY A 53 -3.25 -6.72 7.53
CA GLY A 53 -3.15 -7.83 6.59
C GLY A 53 -3.35 -7.40 5.14
N SER A 54 -4.33 -6.53 4.89
CA SER A 54 -4.61 -6.08 3.53
C SER A 54 -3.49 -5.23 2.96
N PHE A 55 -2.88 -4.36 3.77
CA PHE A 55 -1.72 -3.58 3.31
C PHE A 55 -0.49 -4.45 3.11
N ALA A 56 -0.26 -5.43 3.97
CA ALA A 56 0.82 -6.39 3.80
C ALA A 56 0.63 -7.21 2.52
N PHE A 57 -0.60 -7.64 2.25
CA PHE A 57 -0.94 -8.34 1.01
C PHE A 57 -0.68 -7.45 -0.20
N GLY A 58 -1.08 -6.18 -0.13
CA GLY A 58 -0.84 -5.22 -1.20
C GLY A 58 0.64 -5.02 -1.50
N VAL A 59 1.47 -4.93 -0.45
CA VAL A 59 2.93 -4.84 -0.62
C VAL A 59 3.46 -6.09 -1.32
N GLY A 60 3.02 -7.27 -0.89
CA GLY A 60 3.41 -8.52 -1.53
C GLY A 60 2.99 -8.56 -2.99
N LEU A 61 1.75 -8.17 -3.26
CA LEU A 61 1.22 -8.14 -4.61
C LEU A 61 2.01 -7.18 -5.51
N PHE A 62 2.38 -6.02 -4.97
CA PHE A 62 3.18 -5.03 -5.71
C PHE A 62 4.54 -5.60 -6.13
N ALA A 63 5.11 -6.49 -5.33
CA ALA A 63 6.39 -7.11 -5.62
C ALA A 63 6.30 -8.27 -6.61
N THR A 64 5.09 -8.68 -7.02
CA THR A 64 4.90 -9.84 -7.87
C THR A 64 4.51 -9.47 -9.29
N ARG A 65 4.59 -10.44 -10.19
CA ARG A 65 4.18 -10.30 -11.59
C ARG A 65 2.69 -10.03 -11.77
N PHE A 66 1.89 -10.25 -10.72
CA PHE A 66 0.44 -10.04 -10.78
C PHE A 66 0.06 -8.57 -10.62
N TRP A 67 1.04 -7.71 -10.36
CA TRP A 67 0.78 -6.29 -10.23
C TRP A 67 0.28 -5.68 -11.54
N ASN A 68 -0.68 -4.79 -11.41
CA ASN A 68 -1.22 -4.03 -12.52
C ASN A 68 -1.40 -2.59 -12.03
N PRO A 69 -1.05 -1.56 -12.82
CA PRO A 69 -1.20 -0.17 -12.37
C PRO A 69 -2.62 0.19 -11.92
N ALA A 70 -3.65 -0.46 -12.43
CA ALA A 70 -5.02 -0.25 -11.95
C ALA A 70 -5.18 -0.58 -10.47
N LEU A 71 -4.30 -1.39 -9.89
CA LEU A 71 -4.33 -1.73 -8.48
C LEU A 71 -3.96 -0.55 -7.58
N TYR A 72 -3.31 0.49 -8.11
CA TYR A 72 -3.15 1.74 -7.35
C TYR A 72 -4.50 2.34 -6.96
N LEU A 73 -5.50 2.18 -7.84
CA LEU A 73 -6.85 2.65 -7.55
C LEU A 73 -7.47 1.88 -6.40
N VAL A 74 -7.24 0.56 -6.34
CA VAL A 74 -7.66 -0.26 -5.21
C VAL A 74 -7.00 0.22 -3.93
N GLY A 75 -5.72 0.60 -4.01
CA GLY A 75 -4.99 1.16 -2.87
C GLY A 75 -5.61 2.46 -2.38
N VAL A 76 -6.01 3.34 -3.29
CA VAL A 76 -6.69 4.58 -2.92
C VAL A 76 -7.99 4.28 -2.18
N ALA A 77 -8.79 3.33 -2.68
CA ALA A 77 -10.03 2.93 -2.01
C ALA A 77 -9.74 2.38 -0.60
N HIS A 78 -8.66 1.60 -0.46
CA HIS A 78 -8.23 1.09 0.85
C HIS A 78 -7.89 2.22 1.82
N LEU A 79 -7.22 3.27 1.34
CA LEU A 79 -6.86 4.40 2.18
C LEU A 79 -8.08 5.15 2.66
N LEU A 80 -9.11 5.28 1.83
CA LEU A 80 -10.37 5.90 2.24
C LEU A 80 -11.07 5.06 3.31
N ALA A 81 -11.10 3.75 3.14
CA ALA A 81 -11.66 2.85 4.15
C ALA A 81 -10.88 2.92 5.47
N LEU A 82 -9.56 2.99 5.39
CA LEU A 82 -8.70 3.14 6.55
C LEU A 82 -9.02 4.43 7.30
N GLY A 83 -9.21 5.53 6.58
CA GLY A 83 -9.59 6.81 7.18
C GLY A 83 -10.88 6.70 7.98
N VAL A 84 -11.89 6.03 7.43
CA VAL A 84 -13.16 5.82 8.11
C VAL A 84 -12.97 5.01 9.40
N VAL A 85 -12.21 3.91 9.33
CA VAL A 85 -11.95 3.08 10.51
C VAL A 85 -11.28 3.89 11.61
N TRP A 86 -10.28 4.69 11.26
CA TRP A 86 -9.58 5.50 12.24
C TRP A 86 -10.45 6.61 12.84
N LEU A 87 -11.36 7.17 12.07
CA LEU A 87 -12.31 8.15 12.60
C LEU A 87 -13.28 7.54 13.61
N LEU A 88 -13.65 6.28 13.38
CA LEU A 88 -14.62 5.61 14.24
C LEU A 88 -13.95 4.95 15.46
N ASP A 89 -12.82 4.31 15.27
CA ASP A 89 -12.24 3.42 16.27
C ASP A 89 -10.84 3.80 16.74
N GLY A 90 -10.17 4.72 16.06
CA GLY A 90 -8.79 5.06 16.36
C GLY A 90 -8.59 6.27 17.27
N ARG A 91 -9.66 6.88 17.75
CA ARG A 91 -9.58 8.14 18.50
C ARG A 91 -8.86 8.03 19.83
N ALA A 92 -8.80 6.84 20.41
CA ALA A 92 -8.10 6.62 21.67
C ALA A 92 -6.59 6.73 21.55
N HIS A 93 -6.05 6.70 20.32
CA HIS A 93 -4.63 6.74 20.05
C HIS A 93 -4.29 7.85 19.05
N PRO A 94 -4.44 9.13 19.46
CA PRO A 94 -4.32 10.25 18.52
C PRO A 94 -2.92 10.39 17.89
N ALA A 95 -1.86 10.08 18.65
CA ALA A 95 -0.50 10.16 18.09
C ALA A 95 -0.28 9.12 16.99
N LEU A 96 -0.75 7.90 17.21
CA LEU A 96 -0.67 6.84 16.20
C LEU A 96 -1.56 7.17 15.01
N GLY A 97 -2.74 7.73 15.26
CA GLY A 97 -3.64 8.15 14.20
C GLY A 97 -3.04 9.24 13.33
N LEU A 98 -2.36 10.20 13.94
CA LEU A 98 -1.70 11.27 13.21
C LEU A 98 -0.56 10.72 12.34
N LEU A 99 0.25 9.83 12.88
CA LEU A 99 1.33 9.19 12.13
C LEU A 99 0.76 8.35 10.99
N ASN A 100 -0.28 7.57 11.28
CA ASN A 100 -0.96 6.77 10.26
C ASN A 100 -1.54 7.64 9.16
N GLY A 101 -2.13 8.77 9.52
CA GLY A 101 -2.67 9.74 8.58
C GLY A 101 -1.59 10.35 7.69
N ALA A 102 -0.44 10.70 8.25
CA ALA A 102 0.67 11.25 7.48
C ALA A 102 1.19 10.22 6.47
N LEU A 103 1.36 8.97 6.87
CA LEU A 103 1.78 7.90 5.98
C LEU A 103 0.73 7.65 4.90
N SER A 104 -0.55 7.74 5.25
CA SER A 104 -1.66 7.55 4.31
C SER A 104 -1.68 8.63 3.24
N VAL A 105 -1.46 9.88 3.62
CA VAL A 105 -1.37 10.99 2.65
C VAL A 105 -0.17 10.78 1.72
N GLY A 106 0.97 10.42 2.27
CA GLY A 106 2.15 10.12 1.46
C GLY A 106 1.90 9.00 0.45
N LEU A 107 1.28 7.92 0.92
CA LEU A 107 0.94 6.79 0.05
C LEU A 107 -0.09 7.19 -1.01
N LEU A 108 -1.10 7.97 -0.62
CA LEU A 108 -2.12 8.44 -1.56
C LEU A 108 -1.49 9.25 -2.70
N LEU A 109 -0.61 10.17 -2.36
CA LEU A 109 0.07 10.99 -3.37
C LEU A 109 0.95 10.14 -4.28
N CYS A 110 1.69 9.19 -3.71
CA CYS A 110 2.52 8.28 -4.49
C CYS A 110 1.67 7.41 -5.40
N ALA A 111 0.61 6.81 -4.88
CA ALA A 111 -0.26 5.92 -5.66
C ALA A 111 -0.96 6.66 -6.78
N ALA A 112 -1.50 7.85 -6.50
CA ALA A 112 -2.18 8.64 -7.52
C ALA A 112 -1.20 9.08 -8.61
N SER A 113 -0.02 9.53 -8.23
CA SER A 113 1.00 9.94 -9.17
C SER A 113 1.45 8.78 -10.07
N LEU A 114 1.68 7.61 -9.47
CA LEU A 114 2.10 6.42 -10.22
C LEU A 114 0.98 5.92 -11.13
N LEU A 115 -0.27 5.95 -10.67
CA LEU A 115 -1.40 5.57 -11.50
C LEU A 115 -1.45 6.41 -12.77
N LEU A 116 -1.30 7.72 -12.63
CA LEU A 116 -1.36 8.61 -13.77
C LEU A 116 -0.19 8.43 -14.73
N THR A 117 1.01 8.15 -14.21
CA THR A 117 2.20 8.01 -15.06
C THR A 117 2.34 6.63 -15.66
N GLU A 118 2.00 5.57 -14.92
CA GLU A 118 2.21 4.21 -15.41
C GLU A 118 1.15 3.74 -16.38
N ARG A 119 -0.04 4.31 -16.32
CA ARG A 119 -1.08 3.92 -17.27
C ARG A 119 -1.07 4.76 -18.54
N GLY A 120 -0.58 6.00 -18.44
CA GLY A 120 -0.69 6.97 -19.52
C GLY A 120 0.02 6.61 -20.80
N PRO A 121 1.32 6.24 -20.74
CA PRO A 121 2.10 5.99 -21.97
C PRO A 121 1.56 4.85 -22.82
N ALA A 122 0.86 3.92 -22.22
CA ALA A 122 0.30 2.80 -22.97
C ALA A 122 -0.76 3.25 -23.98
N ASP A 123 -1.29 4.43 -23.79
CA ASP A 123 -2.34 4.96 -24.65
C ASP A 123 -1.82 5.60 -25.93
N GLU A 124 -0.52 5.71 -26.04
CA GLU A 124 0.11 6.36 -27.21
C GLU A 124 0.44 5.36 -28.32
#